data_dc1ff586f6031d872dd0f69eb6007623
#
_entry.id   dc1ff586f6031d872dd0f69eb6007623
#
_cell.length_a   1.000
_cell.length_b   1.000
_cell.length_c   1.000
_cell.angle_alpha   90.00
_cell.angle_beta   90.00
_cell.angle_gamma   90.00
#
_symmetry.space_group_name_H-M   'P 1'
#
loop_
_entity.id
_entity.type
_entity.pdbx_description
1 polymer ?
#
loop_
_entity_poly.entity_id
_entity_poly.type
_entity_poly.pdbx_seq_one_letter_code
_entity_poly.pdbx_strand_id
1 'polypeptide(L)'
;GAKVISTPTDDMNLEAVAFWEKAWEAVGAKLFRMTPETHDRIFAAVSHLPHVLAYALVDAMAKTPEADEKFRFVGAGFRDFTRIAASSPVMWRDICQANRRALLESLENVQAELALLHEAIRTGDAETLTEIFSRASHIRRTVQVPAKK
;
A
#
# COMPACT_ATOMS: atom_id res chain seq x y z
N GLY A 1 11.25 15.34 -11.62
CA GLY A 1 9.87 15.51 -12.02
C GLY A 1 8.94 14.54 -11.32
N ALA A 2 7.67 14.91 -11.22
CA ALA A 2 6.63 14.00 -10.70
C ALA A 2 6.46 12.79 -11.63
N LYS A 3 6.10 11.65 -11.05
CA LYS A 3 5.69 10.48 -11.85
C LYS A 3 4.24 10.67 -12.27
N VAL A 4 3.96 10.54 -13.56
CA VAL A 4 2.60 10.54 -14.12
C VAL A 4 2.37 9.18 -14.78
N ILE A 5 1.23 8.59 -14.50
CA ILE A 5 0.85 7.30 -15.06
C ILE A 5 -0.31 7.52 -16.02
N SER A 6 -0.12 7.05 -17.25
CA SER A 6 -1.13 7.06 -18.30
C SER A 6 -1.67 5.64 -18.47
N THR A 7 -2.99 5.52 -18.43
CA THR A 7 -3.69 4.23 -18.56
C THR A 7 -4.73 4.28 -19.69
N PRO A 8 -4.30 4.50 -20.94
CA PRO A 8 -5.24 4.57 -22.06
C PRO A 8 -5.89 3.21 -22.31
N THR A 9 -7.18 3.25 -22.69
CA THR A 9 -7.96 2.10 -23.18
C THR A 9 -8.02 2.10 -24.70
N ASP A 10 -8.37 0.98 -25.31
CA ASP A 10 -8.36 0.80 -26.76
C ASP A 10 -9.40 1.67 -27.49
N ASP A 11 -10.42 2.15 -26.79
CA ASP A 11 -11.49 3.03 -27.30
C ASP A 11 -11.13 4.53 -27.23
N MET A 12 -9.98 4.88 -26.64
CA MET A 12 -9.55 6.27 -26.53
C MET A 12 -8.96 6.80 -27.83
N ASN A 13 -9.14 8.09 -28.09
CA ASN A 13 -8.47 8.78 -29.17
C ASN A 13 -6.97 8.87 -28.90
N LEU A 14 -6.17 8.14 -29.67
CA LEU A 14 -4.71 8.04 -29.47
C LEU A 14 -3.99 9.37 -29.67
N GLU A 15 -4.51 10.27 -30.53
CA GLU A 15 -3.92 11.61 -30.72
C GLU A 15 -4.13 12.48 -29.48
N ALA A 16 -5.32 12.41 -28.88
CA ALA A 16 -5.60 13.11 -27.63
C ALA A 16 -4.73 12.57 -26.47
N VAL A 17 -4.57 11.26 -26.38
CA VAL A 17 -3.68 10.63 -25.38
C VAL A 17 -2.25 11.13 -25.57
N ALA A 18 -1.72 11.08 -26.80
CA ALA A 18 -0.37 11.53 -27.10
C ALA A 18 -0.16 13.04 -26.82
N PHE A 19 -1.19 13.85 -27.05
CA PHE A 19 -1.16 15.29 -26.73
C PHE A 19 -1.01 15.51 -25.22
N TRP A 20 -1.81 14.83 -24.39
CA TRP A 20 -1.75 14.97 -22.94
C TRP A 20 -0.45 14.39 -22.35
N GLU A 21 0.03 13.28 -22.87
CA GLU A 21 1.32 12.71 -22.47
C GLU A 21 2.46 13.68 -22.70
N LYS A 22 2.53 14.30 -23.91
CA LYS A 22 3.52 15.34 -24.22
C LYS A 22 3.37 16.58 -23.35
N ALA A 23 2.16 16.98 -23.01
CA ALA A 23 1.93 18.13 -22.12
C ALA A 23 2.52 17.87 -20.72
N TRP A 24 2.36 16.67 -20.16
CA TRP A 24 2.96 16.30 -18.88
C TRP A 24 4.50 16.23 -18.95
N GLU A 25 5.05 15.69 -20.02
CA GLU A 25 6.50 15.67 -20.24
C GLU A 25 7.08 17.11 -20.37
N ALA A 26 6.37 18.00 -21.05
CA ALA A 26 6.80 19.38 -21.23
C ALA A 26 6.89 20.16 -19.90
N VAL A 27 6.08 19.81 -18.89
CA VAL A 27 6.19 20.38 -17.53
C VAL A 27 7.17 19.62 -16.63
N GLY A 28 7.96 18.70 -17.20
CA GLY A 28 9.02 17.96 -16.51
C GLY A 28 8.56 16.72 -15.74
N ALA A 29 7.38 16.18 -16.04
CA ALA A 29 6.93 14.92 -15.47
C ALA A 29 7.67 13.74 -16.12
N LYS A 30 7.84 12.67 -15.35
CA LYS A 30 8.28 11.37 -15.86
C LYS A 30 7.07 10.50 -16.12
N LEU A 31 6.80 10.23 -17.40
CA LEU A 31 5.64 9.46 -17.82
C LEU A 31 5.89 7.96 -17.74
N PHE A 32 4.87 7.24 -17.29
CA PHE A 32 4.79 5.78 -17.30
C PHE A 32 3.46 5.36 -17.92
N ARG A 33 3.51 4.56 -18.98
CA ARG A 33 2.32 4.02 -19.64
C ARG A 33 2.11 2.58 -19.23
N MET A 34 0.88 2.22 -18.85
CA MET A 34 0.49 0.84 -18.53
C MET A 34 -1.00 0.64 -18.79
N THR A 35 -1.45 -0.62 -18.77
CA THR A 35 -2.88 -0.91 -18.86
C THR A 35 -3.60 -0.58 -17.54
N PRO A 36 -4.92 -0.29 -17.55
CA PRO A 36 -5.71 -0.10 -16.33
C PRO A 36 -5.55 -1.26 -15.34
N GLU A 37 -5.58 -2.51 -15.82
CA GLU A 37 -5.45 -3.70 -14.97
C GLU A 37 -4.07 -3.78 -14.30
N THR A 38 -3.02 -3.39 -15.02
CA THR A 38 -1.66 -3.35 -14.46
C THR A 38 -1.54 -2.25 -13.41
N HIS A 39 -2.11 -1.07 -13.69
CA HIS A 39 -2.21 0.02 -12.72
C HIS A 39 -2.91 -0.45 -11.43
N ASP A 40 -4.10 -1.02 -11.57
CA ASP A 40 -4.92 -1.44 -10.45
C ASP A 40 -4.23 -2.49 -9.58
N ARG A 41 -3.57 -3.48 -10.19
CA ARG A 41 -2.81 -4.51 -9.48
C ARG A 41 -1.61 -3.92 -8.74
N ILE A 42 -0.84 -3.01 -9.38
CA ILE A 42 0.31 -2.38 -8.73
C ILE A 42 -0.15 -1.50 -7.57
N PHE A 43 -1.14 -0.63 -7.80
CA PHE A 43 -1.59 0.32 -6.78
C PHE A 43 -2.38 -0.32 -5.66
N ALA A 44 -3.05 -1.45 -5.90
CA ALA A 44 -3.60 -2.28 -4.84
C ALA A 44 -2.51 -2.66 -3.82
N ALA A 45 -1.36 -3.13 -4.28
CA ALA A 45 -0.28 -3.60 -3.40
C ALA A 45 0.52 -2.46 -2.75
N VAL A 46 0.89 -1.41 -3.51
CA VAL A 46 1.85 -0.39 -3.04
C VAL A 46 1.20 0.83 -2.40
N SER A 47 -0.11 1.01 -2.56
CA SER A 47 -0.86 2.17 -2.06
C SER A 47 -2.10 1.77 -1.26
N HIS A 48 -3.02 1.03 -1.86
CA HIS A 48 -4.33 0.77 -1.24
C HIS A 48 -4.22 -0.15 -0.03
N LEU A 49 -3.52 -1.27 -0.16
CA LEU A 49 -3.29 -2.21 0.93
C LEU A 49 -2.61 -1.59 2.15
N PRO A 50 -1.51 -0.80 2.02
CA PRO A 50 -0.92 -0.10 3.17
C PRO A 50 -1.92 0.79 3.92
N HIS A 51 -2.81 1.50 3.23
CA HIS A 51 -3.84 2.30 3.89
C HIS A 51 -4.88 1.44 4.62
N VAL A 52 -5.36 0.38 3.97
CA VAL A 52 -6.30 -0.56 4.61
C VAL A 52 -5.70 -1.15 5.89
N LEU A 53 -4.43 -1.56 5.86
CA LEU A 53 -3.74 -2.10 7.02
C LEU A 53 -3.54 -1.05 8.13
N ALA A 54 -3.24 0.20 7.76
CA ALA A 54 -3.10 1.28 8.72
C ALA A 54 -4.43 1.59 9.42
N TYR A 55 -5.54 1.68 8.66
CA TYR A 55 -6.88 1.83 9.24
C TYR A 55 -7.24 0.65 10.14
N ALA A 56 -7.00 -0.59 9.68
CA ALA A 56 -7.31 -1.78 10.47
C ALA A 56 -6.53 -1.84 11.79
N LEU A 57 -5.24 -1.47 11.78
CA LEU A 57 -4.42 -1.45 12.99
C LEU A 57 -4.93 -0.43 14.01
N VAL A 58 -5.26 0.79 13.57
CA VAL A 58 -5.79 1.84 14.46
C VAL A 58 -7.14 1.44 15.02
N ASP A 59 -8.06 0.95 14.18
CA ASP A 59 -9.40 0.55 14.58
C ASP A 59 -9.37 -0.66 15.53
N ALA A 60 -8.52 -1.65 15.27
CA ALA A 60 -8.34 -2.79 16.16
C ALA A 60 -7.82 -2.38 17.53
N MET A 61 -6.85 -1.47 17.58
CA MET A 61 -6.33 -0.94 18.85
C MET A 61 -7.38 -0.13 19.61
N ALA A 62 -8.16 0.70 18.91
CA ALA A 62 -9.20 1.53 19.50
C ALA A 62 -10.36 0.74 20.15
N LYS A 63 -10.57 -0.51 19.69
CA LYS A 63 -11.63 -1.39 20.22
C LYS A 63 -11.23 -2.18 21.47
N THR A 64 -9.99 -2.07 21.92
CA THR A 64 -9.53 -2.75 23.14
C THR A 64 -9.90 -1.97 24.41
N PRO A 65 -10.12 -2.62 25.56
CA PRO A 65 -10.45 -1.94 26.81
C PRO A 65 -9.39 -0.90 27.26
N GLU A 66 -8.11 -1.15 26.94
CA GLU A 66 -6.98 -0.29 27.31
C GLU A 66 -6.55 0.65 26.20
N ALA A 67 -7.45 1.03 25.30
CA ALA A 67 -7.12 1.84 24.11
C ALA A 67 -6.43 3.15 24.46
N ASP A 68 -6.97 3.92 25.41
CA ASP A 68 -6.41 5.22 25.83
C ASP A 68 -4.99 5.08 26.37
N GLU A 69 -4.73 4.04 27.17
CA GLU A 69 -3.40 3.78 27.71
C GLU A 69 -2.43 3.38 26.60
N LYS A 70 -2.83 2.48 25.69
CA LYS A 70 -2.01 2.08 24.54
C LYS A 70 -1.63 3.27 23.67
N PHE A 71 -2.58 4.17 23.38
CA PHE A 71 -2.30 5.37 22.57
C PHE A 71 -1.35 6.35 23.26
N ARG A 72 -1.27 6.38 24.59
CA ARG A 72 -0.29 7.21 25.32
C ARG A 72 1.15 6.74 25.14
N PHE A 73 1.37 5.45 24.85
CA PHE A 73 2.70 4.84 24.74
C PHE A 73 3.13 4.49 23.32
N VAL A 74 2.43 5.01 22.29
CA VAL A 74 2.79 4.74 20.90
C VAL A 74 4.17 5.26 20.53
N GLY A 75 5.00 4.38 19.96
CA GLY A 75 6.33 4.72 19.48
C GLY A 75 6.33 5.32 18.07
N ALA A 76 7.52 5.65 17.56
CA ALA A 76 7.71 6.22 16.22
C ALA A 76 7.18 5.28 15.11
N GLY A 77 7.45 3.98 15.20
CA GLY A 77 6.99 3.01 14.21
C GLY A 77 5.46 3.00 14.04
N PHE A 78 4.71 3.05 15.14
CA PHE A 78 3.26 3.17 15.07
C PHE A 78 2.83 4.48 14.40
N ARG A 79 3.39 5.62 14.84
CA ARG A 79 3.04 6.94 14.29
C ARG A 79 3.34 7.03 12.79
N ASP A 80 4.49 6.53 12.36
CA ASP A 80 4.90 6.58 10.96
C ASP A 80 4.01 5.70 10.08
N PHE A 81 3.74 4.47 10.52
CA PHE A 81 2.91 3.53 9.78
C PHE A 81 1.44 3.97 9.72
N THR A 82 0.88 4.41 10.85
CA THR A 82 -0.55 4.77 10.94
C THR A 82 -0.86 6.20 10.52
N ARG A 83 0.13 7.04 10.23
CA ARG A 83 -0.07 8.43 9.77
C ARG A 83 -1.04 8.52 8.60
N ILE A 84 -1.01 7.54 7.70
CA ILE A 84 -1.85 7.49 6.50
C ILE A 84 -3.33 7.15 6.81
N ALA A 85 -3.62 6.58 7.99
CA ALA A 85 -4.99 6.35 8.44
C ALA A 85 -5.75 7.64 8.83
N ALA A 86 -5.07 8.79 8.90
CA ALA A 86 -5.71 10.09 9.08
C ALA A 86 -6.26 10.71 7.79
N SER A 87 -6.22 9.98 6.69
CA SER A 87 -6.77 10.40 5.38
C SER A 87 -8.30 10.35 5.36
N SER A 88 -8.93 10.94 4.32
CA SER A 88 -10.38 10.96 4.18
C SER A 88 -11.01 9.55 4.10
N PRO A 89 -11.88 9.16 5.03
CA PRO A 89 -12.54 7.85 4.99
C PRO A 89 -13.42 7.64 3.75
N VAL A 90 -14.07 8.70 3.29
CA VAL A 90 -14.94 8.65 2.10
C VAL A 90 -14.11 8.35 0.85
N MET A 91 -13.01 9.06 0.66
CA MET A 91 -12.10 8.82 -0.46
C MET A 91 -11.58 7.37 -0.45
N TRP A 92 -11.15 6.86 0.71
CA TRP A 92 -10.61 5.50 0.82
C TRP A 92 -11.67 4.42 0.65
N ARG A 93 -12.90 4.65 1.11
CA ARG A 93 -14.05 3.80 0.78
C ARG A 93 -14.21 3.66 -0.73
N ASP A 94 -14.21 4.78 -1.45
CA ASP A 94 -14.43 4.80 -2.89
C ASP A 94 -13.28 4.13 -3.66
N ILE A 95 -12.03 4.36 -3.24
CA ILE A 95 -10.85 3.67 -3.78
C ILE A 95 -10.95 2.15 -3.58
N CYS A 96 -11.31 1.70 -2.38
CA CYS A 96 -11.47 0.27 -2.10
C CYS A 96 -12.57 -0.38 -2.94
N GLN A 97 -13.65 0.34 -3.21
CA GLN A 97 -14.73 -0.16 -4.07
C GLN A 97 -14.32 -0.20 -5.55
N ALA A 98 -13.66 0.85 -6.03
CA ALA A 98 -13.23 0.95 -7.42
C ALA A 98 -12.17 -0.12 -7.78
N ASN A 99 -11.22 -0.39 -6.89
CA ASN A 99 -10.16 -1.40 -7.10
C ASN A 99 -10.37 -2.67 -6.27
N ARG A 100 -11.62 -3.09 -6.09
CA ARG A 100 -12.00 -4.17 -5.18
C ARG A 100 -11.29 -5.48 -5.47
N ARG A 101 -11.23 -5.92 -6.74
CA ARG A 101 -10.68 -7.23 -7.11
C ARG A 101 -9.19 -7.32 -6.77
N ALA A 102 -8.38 -6.41 -7.28
CA ALA A 102 -6.94 -6.45 -7.05
C ALA A 102 -6.56 -6.19 -5.58
N LEU A 103 -7.38 -5.39 -4.86
CA LEU A 103 -7.18 -5.16 -3.44
C LEU A 103 -7.49 -6.40 -2.61
N LEU A 104 -8.53 -7.17 -2.94
CA LEU A 104 -8.83 -8.44 -2.26
C LEU A 104 -7.68 -9.44 -2.44
N GLU A 105 -7.18 -9.64 -3.66
CA GLU A 105 -6.03 -10.51 -3.93
C GLU A 105 -4.81 -10.10 -3.09
N SER A 106 -4.53 -8.80 -3.00
CA SER A 106 -3.42 -8.28 -2.18
C SER A 106 -3.64 -8.49 -0.69
N LEU A 107 -4.87 -8.35 -0.21
CA LEU A 107 -5.24 -8.53 1.19
C LEU A 107 -5.16 -10.01 1.60
N GLU A 108 -5.63 -10.93 0.76
CA GLU A 108 -5.54 -12.37 0.97
C GLU A 108 -4.08 -12.83 1.13
N ASN A 109 -3.17 -12.32 0.30
CA ASN A 109 -1.74 -12.60 0.43
C ASN A 109 -1.18 -12.17 1.79
N VAL A 110 -1.53 -10.96 2.25
CA VAL A 110 -1.07 -10.48 3.58
C VAL A 110 -1.73 -11.25 4.72
N GLN A 111 -3.01 -11.63 4.58
CA GLN A 111 -3.67 -12.47 5.59
C GLN A 111 -2.99 -13.83 5.74
N ALA A 112 -2.56 -14.45 4.64
CA ALA A 112 -1.80 -15.70 4.68
C ALA A 112 -0.45 -15.52 5.42
N GLU A 113 0.31 -14.46 5.12
CA GLU A 113 1.57 -14.15 5.84
C GLU A 113 1.34 -13.85 7.33
N LEU A 114 0.26 -13.13 7.66
CA LEU A 114 -0.12 -12.88 9.07
C LEU A 114 -0.51 -14.16 9.80
N ALA A 115 -1.15 -15.11 9.13
CA ALA A 115 -1.47 -16.41 9.72
C ALA A 115 -0.19 -17.23 10.03
N LEU A 116 0.80 -17.21 9.14
CA LEU A 116 2.10 -17.85 9.39
C LEU A 116 2.83 -17.19 10.58
N LEU A 117 2.88 -15.87 10.62
CA LEU A 117 3.47 -15.14 11.75
C LEU A 117 2.74 -15.42 13.06
N HIS A 118 1.40 -15.43 13.04
CA HIS A 118 0.59 -15.74 14.20
C HIS A 118 0.93 -17.14 14.75
N GLU A 119 1.02 -18.15 13.88
CA GLU A 119 1.34 -19.51 14.29
C GLU A 119 2.75 -19.63 14.85
N ALA A 120 3.74 -19.03 14.19
CA ALA A 120 5.11 -19.02 14.66
C ALA A 120 5.25 -18.33 16.03
N ILE A 121 4.55 -17.22 16.26
CA ILE A 121 4.51 -16.55 17.57
C ILE A 121 3.84 -17.44 18.62
N ARG A 122 2.70 -18.07 18.28
CA ARG A 122 1.94 -18.94 19.18
C ARG A 122 2.74 -20.16 19.64
N THR A 123 3.55 -20.74 18.75
CA THR A 123 4.38 -21.93 19.03
C THR A 123 5.77 -21.58 19.56
N GLY A 124 6.18 -20.33 19.54
CA GLY A 124 7.55 -19.92 19.89
C GLY A 124 8.58 -20.32 18.84
N ASP A 125 8.17 -20.50 17.57
CA ASP A 125 9.07 -20.88 16.48
C ASP A 125 9.95 -19.71 16.03
N ALA A 126 11.10 -19.58 16.71
CA ALA A 126 12.06 -18.51 16.46
C ALA A 126 12.76 -18.65 15.09
N GLU A 127 12.86 -19.87 14.55
CA GLU A 127 13.47 -20.10 13.25
C GLU A 127 12.62 -19.54 12.12
N THR A 128 11.34 -19.92 12.05
CA THR A 128 10.39 -19.36 11.08
C THR A 128 10.29 -17.83 11.18
N LEU A 129 10.22 -17.27 12.38
CA LEU A 129 10.21 -15.81 12.56
C LEU A 129 11.47 -15.16 12.00
N THR A 130 12.63 -15.73 12.27
CA THR A 130 13.91 -15.21 11.79
C THR A 130 13.99 -15.26 10.26
N GLU A 131 13.53 -16.35 9.64
CA GLU A 131 13.51 -16.49 8.19
C GLU A 131 12.64 -15.43 7.52
N ILE A 132 11.38 -15.26 7.99
CA ILE A 132 10.43 -14.27 7.44
C ILE A 132 11.00 -12.87 7.58
N PHE A 133 11.48 -12.49 8.77
CA PHE A 133 12.00 -11.15 9.02
C PHE A 133 13.30 -10.87 8.27
N SER A 134 14.18 -11.86 8.15
CA SER A 134 15.43 -11.71 7.40
C SER A 134 15.17 -11.53 5.91
N ARG A 135 14.25 -12.31 5.33
CA ARG A 135 13.82 -12.16 3.94
C ARG A 135 13.23 -10.78 3.68
N ALA A 136 12.28 -10.34 4.51
CA ALA A 136 11.67 -9.04 4.38
C ALA A 136 12.67 -7.88 4.55
N SER A 137 13.55 -7.98 5.53
CA SER A 137 14.62 -7.00 5.77
C SER A 137 15.60 -6.90 4.61
N HIS A 138 16.01 -8.04 4.05
CA HIS A 138 16.88 -8.06 2.87
C HIS A 138 16.23 -7.35 1.69
N ILE A 139 14.99 -7.73 1.34
CA ILE A 139 14.24 -7.10 0.25
C ILE A 139 14.11 -5.59 0.48
N ARG A 140 13.73 -5.17 1.70
CA ARG A 140 13.56 -3.73 2.02
C ARG A 140 14.85 -2.92 1.87
N ARG A 141 16.01 -3.51 2.12
CA ARG A 141 17.32 -2.85 1.96
C ARG A 141 17.78 -2.79 0.51
N THR A 142 17.44 -3.82 -0.29
CA THR A 142 17.88 -3.92 -1.69
C THR A 142 16.97 -3.21 -2.66
N VAL A 143 15.66 -3.12 -2.36
CA VAL A 143 14.71 -2.39 -3.19
C VAL A 143 14.90 -0.89 -2.98
N GLN A 144 15.22 -0.18 -4.08
CA GLN A 144 15.28 1.28 -4.07
C GLN A 144 13.87 1.85 -3.92
N VAL A 145 13.48 2.14 -2.68
CA VAL A 145 12.25 2.93 -2.43
C VAL A 145 12.63 4.40 -2.54
N PRO A 146 12.04 5.15 -3.47
CA PRO A 146 12.36 6.58 -3.63
C PRO A 146 12.18 7.31 -2.31
N ALA A 147 13.20 8.06 -1.88
CA ALA A 147 13.09 8.92 -0.71
C ALA A 147 11.97 9.95 -0.91
N LYS A 148 11.22 10.24 0.17
CA LYS A 148 10.34 11.43 0.16
C LYS A 148 11.22 12.67 -0.09
N LYS A 149 10.88 13.41 -1.15
CA LYS A 149 11.33 14.80 -1.29
C LYS A 149 10.54 15.70 -0.38
#